data_db157c5303d86dc1a8c89173cf6671ff
#
_entry.id   db157c5303d86dc1a8c89173cf6671ff
#
_cell.length_a   1.000
_cell.length_b   1.000
_cell.length_c   1.000
_cell.angle_alpha   90.00
_cell.angle_beta   90.00
_cell.angle_gamma   90.00
#
_symmetry.space_group_name_H-M   'P 1'
#
loop_
_entity.id
_entity.type
_entity.pdbx_description
1 polymer ?
#
loop_
_entity_poly.entity_id
_entity_poly.type
_entity_poly.pdbx_seq_one_letter_code
_entity_poly.pdbx_strand_id
1 'polypeptide(L)'
;MPLSADPIAVVAAGSLREAMTDIAKAHEARTGQKLSLSFAASGLLRERIEKGEAAQVFASADMGHPQKLADAGSWSPPRVFVRNQLCAITQANLNLTPERLLTALLDPAVRVGTSTPKADPAGDYAWALFRRADAVSAGAYATLERKALQLTGGPSSPKAPAGRGTYAWSWTRGRPTFS
;
A
#
# COMPACT_ATOMS: atom_id res chain seq x y z
N MET A 1 36.28 20.69 1.33
CA MET A 1 35.01 20.21 1.90
C MET A 1 34.08 19.94 0.73
N PRO A 2 33.57 18.73 0.55
CA PRO A 2 32.53 18.53 -0.45
C PRO A 2 31.28 19.33 0.02
N LEU A 3 30.75 20.16 -0.87
CA LEU A 3 29.46 20.81 -0.70
C LEU A 3 28.45 19.67 -0.50
N SER A 4 27.81 19.61 0.67
CA SER A 4 26.71 18.69 0.91
C SER A 4 25.61 19.09 -0.07
N ALA A 5 25.41 18.30 -1.12
CA ALA A 5 24.29 18.50 -2.02
C ALA A 5 22.98 18.36 -1.24
N ASP A 6 21.98 19.17 -1.57
CA ASP A 6 20.67 19.07 -0.92
C ASP A 6 20.13 17.63 -0.98
N PRO A 7 19.45 17.16 0.07
CA PRO A 7 18.89 15.82 0.08
C PRO A 7 17.95 15.58 -1.10
N ILE A 8 18.09 14.43 -1.77
CA ILE A 8 17.16 14.01 -2.81
C ILE A 8 15.81 13.68 -2.14
N ALA A 9 14.76 14.39 -2.50
CA ALA A 9 13.41 14.12 -1.98
C ALA A 9 12.80 12.91 -2.70
N VAL A 10 12.50 11.87 -1.93
CA VAL A 10 11.90 10.62 -2.39
C VAL A 10 10.56 10.44 -1.71
N VAL A 11 9.49 10.41 -2.48
CA VAL A 11 8.16 10.02 -2.00
C VAL A 11 7.89 8.58 -2.40
N ALA A 12 7.51 7.73 -1.45
CA ALA A 12 7.40 6.30 -1.67
C ALA A 12 6.14 5.70 -1.04
N ALA A 13 5.61 4.67 -1.68
CA ALA A 13 4.49 3.91 -1.13
C ALA A 13 4.81 3.35 0.26
N GLY A 14 3.83 3.32 1.15
CA GLY A 14 3.99 2.86 2.53
C GLY A 14 4.53 1.44 2.64
N SER A 15 4.22 0.57 1.69
CA SER A 15 4.73 -0.81 1.60
C SER A 15 6.24 -0.89 1.33
N LEU A 16 6.86 0.19 0.83
CA LEU A 16 8.29 0.26 0.53
C LEU A 16 9.11 0.84 1.70
N ARG A 17 8.48 1.20 2.81
CA ARG A 17 9.12 1.96 3.90
C ARG A 17 10.43 1.33 4.38
N GLU A 18 10.41 0.06 4.75
CA GLU A 18 11.58 -0.61 5.32
C GLU A 18 12.71 -0.70 4.27
N ALA A 19 12.39 -1.23 3.10
CA ALA A 19 13.36 -1.37 2.02
C ALA A 19 13.97 -0.02 1.58
N MET A 20 13.15 1.01 1.41
CA MET A 20 13.65 2.33 1.01
C MET A 20 14.46 3.00 2.13
N THR A 21 14.15 2.75 3.38
CA THR A 21 14.95 3.25 4.52
C THR A 21 16.34 2.63 4.52
N ASP A 22 16.45 1.32 4.26
CA ASP A 22 17.74 0.64 4.19
C ASP A 22 18.53 1.04 2.94
N ILE A 23 17.87 1.21 1.80
CA ILE A 23 18.47 1.75 0.57
C ILE A 23 19.02 3.17 0.82
N ALA A 24 18.28 4.02 1.52
CA ALA A 24 18.74 5.39 1.81
C ALA A 24 20.01 5.40 2.66
N LYS A 25 20.06 4.57 3.72
CA LYS A 25 21.27 4.40 4.54
C LYS A 25 22.47 3.92 3.71
N ALA A 26 22.27 2.89 2.89
CA ALA A 26 23.32 2.34 2.05
C ALA A 26 23.80 3.34 0.97
N HIS A 27 22.86 4.12 0.41
CA HIS A 27 23.19 5.18 -0.55
C HIS A 27 24.03 6.28 0.10
N GLU A 28 23.61 6.80 1.25
CA GLU A 28 24.34 7.82 2.00
C GLU A 28 25.75 7.34 2.39
N ALA A 29 25.87 6.11 2.91
CA ALA A 29 27.16 5.54 3.27
C ALA A 29 28.13 5.42 2.08
N ARG A 30 27.62 5.14 0.86
CA ARG A 30 28.42 4.95 -0.35
C ARG A 30 28.76 6.26 -1.05
N THR A 31 27.85 7.24 -1.03
CA THR A 31 27.95 8.44 -1.89
C THR A 31 28.08 9.74 -1.11
N GLY A 32 27.79 9.75 0.19
CA GLY A 32 27.66 10.96 0.99
C GLY A 32 26.37 11.74 0.72
N GLN A 33 25.56 11.32 -0.28
CA GLN A 33 24.30 11.99 -0.65
C GLN A 33 23.14 11.46 0.18
N LYS A 34 22.41 12.35 0.86
CA LYS A 34 21.23 12.00 1.67
C LYS A 34 19.98 11.85 0.81
N LEU A 35 19.11 10.91 1.19
CA LEU A 35 17.75 10.81 0.69
C LEU A 35 16.75 11.25 1.78
N SER A 36 15.88 12.18 1.45
CA SER A 36 14.75 12.60 2.29
C SER A 36 13.53 11.76 1.93
N LEU A 37 13.11 10.86 2.82
CA LEU A 37 12.04 9.90 2.55
C LEU A 37 10.70 10.36 3.13
N SER A 38 9.65 10.34 2.31
CA SER A 38 8.27 10.54 2.73
C SER A 38 7.40 9.37 2.27
N PHE A 39 6.54 8.83 3.15
CA PHE A 39 5.76 7.63 2.89
C PHE A 39 4.26 7.85 3.08
N ALA A 40 3.48 7.45 2.08
CA ALA A 40 2.01 7.43 2.13
C ALA A 40 1.45 6.42 1.11
N ALA A 41 0.12 6.35 0.97
CA ALA A 41 -0.50 5.63 -0.14
C ALA A 41 -0.15 6.30 -1.48
N SER A 42 0.08 5.50 -2.53
CA SER A 42 0.57 6.00 -3.83
C SER A 42 -0.34 7.05 -4.45
N GLY A 43 -1.67 6.90 -4.33
CA GLY A 43 -2.64 7.87 -4.82
C GLY A 43 -2.53 9.22 -4.11
N LEU A 44 -2.36 9.21 -2.79
CA LEU A 44 -2.17 10.44 -1.99
C LEU A 44 -0.85 11.13 -2.32
N LEU A 45 0.22 10.36 -2.55
CA LEU A 45 1.52 10.91 -2.96
C LEU A 45 1.44 11.58 -4.33
N ARG A 46 0.77 10.94 -5.30
CA ARG A 46 0.53 11.54 -6.61
C ARG A 46 -0.21 12.88 -6.48
N GLU A 47 -1.29 12.92 -5.71
CA GLU A 47 -2.06 14.17 -5.49
C GLU A 47 -1.22 15.27 -4.84
N ARG A 48 -0.32 14.93 -3.90
CA ARG A 48 0.60 15.88 -3.28
C ARG A 48 1.58 16.44 -4.30
N ILE A 49 2.15 15.59 -5.18
CA ILE A 49 3.02 16.00 -6.28
C ILE A 49 2.28 16.93 -7.24
N GLU A 50 1.05 16.58 -7.65
CA GLU A 50 0.22 17.40 -8.52
C GLU A 50 -0.11 18.79 -7.91
N LYS A 51 -0.15 18.86 -6.57
CA LYS A 51 -0.32 20.13 -5.81
C LYS A 51 0.99 20.88 -5.56
N GLY A 52 2.11 20.44 -6.16
CA GLY A 52 3.39 21.14 -6.11
C GLY A 52 4.35 20.67 -5.01
N GLU A 53 4.11 19.53 -4.36
CA GLU A 53 5.12 18.98 -3.44
C GLU A 53 6.40 18.63 -4.19
N ALA A 54 7.53 19.16 -3.71
CA ALA A 54 8.83 18.90 -4.31
C ALA A 54 9.23 17.45 -4.10
N ALA A 55 9.43 16.70 -5.19
CA ALA A 55 9.95 15.35 -5.20
C ALA A 55 10.79 15.11 -6.46
N GLN A 56 11.94 14.48 -6.31
CA GLN A 56 12.78 14.06 -7.43
C GLN A 56 12.56 12.60 -7.80
N VAL A 57 12.09 11.79 -6.85
CA VAL A 57 11.77 10.36 -7.08
C VAL A 57 10.41 10.03 -6.50
N PHE A 58 9.58 9.38 -7.31
CA PHE A 58 8.31 8.81 -6.87
C PHE A 58 8.33 7.29 -7.03
N ALA A 59 8.39 6.56 -5.91
CA ALA A 59 8.35 5.11 -5.86
C ALA A 59 6.92 4.63 -5.52
N SER A 60 6.15 4.34 -6.54
CA SER A 60 4.75 3.88 -6.41
C SER A 60 4.67 2.36 -6.24
N ALA A 61 3.61 1.89 -5.59
CA ALA A 61 3.27 0.46 -5.51
C ALA A 61 2.53 -0.07 -6.75
N ASP A 62 2.22 0.78 -7.73
CA ASP A 62 1.67 0.42 -9.04
C ASP A 62 2.22 1.31 -10.15
N MET A 63 1.90 0.97 -11.38
CA MET A 63 2.30 1.74 -12.56
C MET A 63 1.34 2.88 -12.92
N GLY A 64 0.09 2.83 -12.47
CA GLY A 64 -0.95 3.77 -12.90
C GLY A 64 -0.73 5.19 -12.38
N HIS A 65 -0.30 5.34 -11.13
CA HIS A 65 -0.06 6.66 -10.55
C HIS A 65 1.15 7.38 -11.17
N PRO A 66 2.34 6.76 -11.29
CA PRO A 66 3.48 7.42 -11.93
C PRO A 66 3.26 7.62 -13.43
N GLN A 67 2.51 6.75 -14.12
CA GLN A 67 2.17 6.94 -15.52
C GLN A 67 1.38 8.23 -15.74
N LYS A 68 0.37 8.53 -14.88
CA LYS A 68 -0.39 9.77 -14.95
C LYS A 68 0.48 11.03 -14.84
N LEU A 69 1.51 11.00 -13.98
CA LEU A 69 2.46 12.12 -13.86
C LEU A 69 3.34 12.25 -15.11
N ALA A 70 3.75 11.12 -15.70
CA ALA A 70 4.51 11.12 -16.95
C ALA A 70 3.67 11.64 -18.12
N ASP A 71 2.41 11.22 -18.25
CA ASP A 71 1.49 11.66 -19.28
C ASP A 71 1.18 13.17 -19.18
N ALA A 72 1.22 13.73 -17.97
CA ALA A 72 1.14 15.17 -17.73
C ALA A 72 2.42 15.94 -18.12
N GLY A 73 3.49 15.26 -18.56
CA GLY A 73 4.69 15.85 -19.15
C GLY A 73 5.75 16.37 -18.16
N SER A 74 5.52 16.25 -16.85
CA SER A 74 6.45 16.75 -15.83
C SER A 74 7.39 15.66 -15.28
N TRP A 75 7.18 14.40 -15.62
CA TRP A 75 7.92 13.25 -15.11
C TRP A 75 8.40 12.34 -16.24
N SER A 76 9.52 11.66 -16.02
CA SER A 76 10.00 10.63 -16.95
C SER A 76 9.05 9.41 -16.95
N PRO A 77 9.01 8.64 -18.06
CA PRO A 77 8.26 7.40 -18.09
C PRO A 77 8.63 6.47 -16.94
N PRO A 78 7.64 5.87 -16.24
CA PRO A 78 7.90 5.03 -15.09
C PRO A 78 8.57 3.71 -15.48
N ARG A 79 9.40 3.18 -14.57
CA ARG A 79 10.07 1.89 -14.74
C ARG A 79 9.73 0.97 -13.57
N VAL A 80 9.40 -0.29 -13.89
CA VAL A 80 9.25 -1.33 -12.86
C VAL A 80 10.62 -1.67 -12.29
N PHE A 81 10.81 -1.49 -10.97
CA PHE A 81 12.05 -1.83 -10.27
C PHE A 81 11.87 -2.99 -9.28
N VAL A 82 10.63 -3.30 -8.89
CA VAL A 82 10.29 -4.42 -7.99
C VAL A 82 8.88 -4.92 -8.31
N ARG A 83 8.61 -6.19 -8.01
CA ARG A 83 7.26 -6.79 -8.10
C ARG A 83 6.78 -7.16 -6.72
N ASN A 84 5.47 -7.13 -6.54
CA ASN A 84 4.78 -7.39 -5.29
C ASN A 84 3.77 -8.54 -5.49
N GLN A 85 3.37 -9.19 -4.40
CA GLN A 85 2.31 -10.20 -4.36
C GLN A 85 1.30 -9.82 -3.29
N LEU A 86 0.02 -10.03 -3.57
CA LEU A 86 -1.03 -9.88 -2.57
C LEU A 86 -1.00 -11.09 -1.64
N CYS A 87 -0.92 -10.83 -0.33
CA CYS A 87 -0.96 -11.86 0.70
C CYS A 87 -2.17 -11.67 1.60
N ALA A 88 -2.72 -12.76 2.10
CA ALA A 88 -3.73 -12.75 3.15
C ALA A 88 -3.07 -13.12 4.50
N ILE A 89 -3.31 -12.29 5.52
CA ILE A 89 -2.92 -12.58 6.91
C ILE A 89 -4.18 -12.97 7.67
N THR A 90 -4.13 -14.09 8.37
CA THR A 90 -5.26 -14.60 9.15
C THR A 90 -4.89 -14.77 10.62
N GLN A 91 -5.92 -14.90 11.46
CA GLN A 91 -5.71 -15.34 12.83
C GLN A 91 -5.32 -16.84 12.84
N ALA A 92 -4.41 -17.21 13.73
CA ALA A 92 -3.88 -18.57 13.78
C ALA A 92 -4.95 -19.64 14.00
N ASN A 93 -6.04 -19.30 14.72
CA ASN A 93 -7.13 -20.22 15.00
C ASN A 93 -8.03 -20.55 13.77
N LEU A 94 -7.88 -19.81 12.65
CA LEU A 94 -8.65 -20.09 11.44
C LEU A 94 -8.10 -21.26 10.62
N ASN A 95 -6.87 -21.74 10.89
CA ASN A 95 -6.21 -22.83 10.16
C ASN A 95 -6.46 -22.75 8.65
N LEU A 96 -6.26 -21.56 8.07
CA LEU A 96 -6.61 -21.27 6.71
C LEU A 96 -5.55 -21.77 5.73
N THR A 97 -5.96 -22.55 4.74
CA THR A 97 -5.13 -22.92 3.60
C THR A 97 -5.50 -22.11 2.36
N PRO A 98 -4.61 -22.01 1.35
CA PRO A 98 -4.93 -21.31 0.10
C PRO A 98 -6.23 -21.79 -0.56
N GLU A 99 -6.50 -23.11 -0.54
CA GLU A 99 -7.68 -23.71 -1.17
C GLU A 99 -8.99 -23.31 -0.44
N ARG A 100 -8.91 -23.04 0.85
CA ARG A 100 -10.04 -22.64 1.68
C ARG A 100 -10.21 -21.12 1.76
N LEU A 101 -9.30 -20.35 1.16
CA LEU A 101 -9.28 -18.89 1.29
C LEU A 101 -10.60 -18.26 0.84
N LEU A 102 -11.09 -18.60 -0.35
CA LEU A 102 -12.33 -18.02 -0.89
C LEU A 102 -13.54 -18.35 -0.01
N THR A 103 -13.68 -19.62 0.41
CA THR A 103 -14.76 -20.05 1.31
C THR A 103 -14.75 -19.27 2.61
N ALA A 104 -13.57 -19.08 3.21
CA ALA A 104 -13.44 -18.30 4.43
C ALA A 104 -13.73 -16.80 4.22
N LEU A 105 -13.30 -16.23 3.09
CA LEU A 105 -13.61 -14.83 2.77
C LEU A 105 -15.11 -14.60 2.59
N LEU A 106 -15.86 -15.58 2.08
CA LEU A 106 -17.30 -15.49 1.88
C LEU A 106 -18.11 -15.81 3.13
N ASP A 107 -17.54 -16.49 4.13
CA ASP A 107 -18.20 -16.81 5.39
C ASP A 107 -18.62 -15.51 6.11
N PRO A 108 -19.92 -15.31 6.42
CA PRO A 108 -20.41 -14.11 7.08
C PRO A 108 -19.80 -13.88 8.48
N ALA A 109 -19.34 -14.93 9.16
CA ALA A 109 -18.68 -14.82 10.46
C ALA A 109 -17.22 -14.33 10.37
N VAL A 110 -16.59 -14.40 9.18
CA VAL A 110 -15.21 -13.97 8.96
C VAL A 110 -15.19 -12.51 8.53
N ARG A 111 -14.51 -11.66 9.28
CA ARG A 111 -14.28 -10.25 8.92
C ARG A 111 -13.12 -10.13 7.93
N VAL A 112 -13.31 -9.35 6.88
CA VAL A 112 -12.31 -9.09 5.86
C VAL A 112 -11.85 -7.64 5.95
N GLY A 113 -10.56 -7.42 6.19
CA GLY A 113 -9.95 -6.09 6.20
C GLY A 113 -9.09 -5.89 4.95
N THR A 114 -9.18 -4.72 4.35
CA THR A 114 -8.43 -4.32 3.16
C THR A 114 -7.88 -2.92 3.28
N SER A 115 -7.06 -2.50 2.33
CA SER A 115 -6.79 -1.09 2.10
C SER A 115 -7.90 -0.46 1.23
N THR A 116 -7.89 0.88 1.13
CA THR A 116 -8.92 1.65 0.42
C THR A 116 -8.64 1.66 -1.09
N PRO A 117 -9.55 1.14 -1.93
CA PRO A 117 -9.38 1.17 -3.38
C PRO A 117 -9.34 2.62 -3.90
N LYS A 118 -8.67 2.84 -5.03
CA LYS A 118 -8.38 4.13 -5.69
C LYS A 118 -7.42 5.05 -4.92
N ALA A 119 -7.31 4.90 -3.61
CA ALA A 119 -6.39 5.66 -2.78
C ALA A 119 -5.09 4.90 -2.50
N ASP A 120 -5.17 3.58 -2.40
CA ASP A 120 -4.01 2.70 -2.12
C ASP A 120 -4.03 1.49 -3.07
N PRO A 121 -2.94 1.21 -3.79
CA PRO A 121 -2.82 0.06 -4.68
C PRO A 121 -3.17 -1.28 -4.05
N ALA A 122 -2.88 -1.48 -2.75
CA ALA A 122 -3.28 -2.71 -2.05
C ALA A 122 -4.81 -2.90 -2.01
N GLY A 123 -5.57 -1.80 -1.93
CA GLY A 123 -7.02 -1.80 -2.07
C GLY A 123 -7.45 -2.19 -3.50
N ASP A 124 -6.82 -1.62 -4.51
CA ASP A 124 -7.11 -1.94 -5.90
C ASP A 124 -6.84 -3.41 -6.23
N TYR A 125 -5.75 -3.97 -5.67
CA TYR A 125 -5.43 -5.40 -5.81
C TYR A 125 -6.46 -6.29 -5.11
N ALA A 126 -6.93 -5.91 -3.93
CA ALA A 126 -7.99 -6.64 -3.24
C ALA A 126 -9.30 -6.65 -4.07
N TRP A 127 -9.71 -5.51 -4.62
CA TRP A 127 -10.88 -5.43 -5.50
C TRP A 127 -10.69 -6.19 -6.81
N ALA A 128 -9.49 -6.22 -7.37
CA ALA A 128 -9.18 -7.07 -8.53
C ALA A 128 -9.30 -8.57 -8.19
N LEU A 129 -8.84 -8.98 -7.00
CA LEU A 129 -9.02 -10.34 -6.50
C LEU A 129 -10.51 -10.67 -6.32
N PHE A 130 -11.30 -9.77 -5.74
CA PHE A 130 -12.74 -9.96 -5.55
C PHE A 130 -13.47 -10.15 -6.88
N ARG A 131 -13.13 -9.37 -7.91
CA ARG A 131 -13.69 -9.56 -9.26
C ARG A 131 -13.32 -10.92 -9.85
N ARG A 132 -12.10 -11.40 -9.63
CA ARG A 132 -11.70 -12.75 -10.06
C ARG A 132 -12.44 -13.87 -9.31
N ALA A 133 -12.76 -13.65 -8.04
CA ALA A 133 -13.52 -14.59 -7.23
C ALA A 133 -14.92 -14.86 -7.81
N ASP A 134 -15.51 -13.89 -8.50
CA ASP A 134 -16.82 -14.03 -9.15
C ASP A 134 -16.83 -15.11 -10.26
N ALA A 135 -15.69 -15.34 -10.93
CA ALA A 135 -15.54 -16.41 -11.91
C ALA A 135 -15.51 -17.81 -11.26
N VAL A 136 -15.21 -17.91 -9.97
CA VAL A 136 -15.16 -19.16 -9.21
C VAL A 136 -16.45 -19.38 -8.42
N SER A 137 -17.06 -18.32 -7.91
CA SER A 137 -18.28 -18.35 -7.11
C SER A 137 -19.13 -17.14 -7.47
N ALA A 138 -20.21 -17.33 -8.17
CA ALA A 138 -21.12 -16.27 -8.61
C ALA A 138 -21.64 -15.45 -7.40
N GLY A 139 -21.58 -14.13 -7.50
CA GLY A 139 -21.95 -13.20 -6.42
C GLY A 139 -20.86 -12.99 -5.36
N ALA A 140 -19.68 -13.60 -5.51
CA ALA A 140 -18.56 -13.40 -4.60
C ALA A 140 -18.09 -11.95 -4.57
N TYR A 141 -18.01 -11.28 -5.72
CA TYR A 141 -17.64 -9.86 -5.79
C TYR A 141 -18.55 -8.99 -4.92
N ALA A 142 -19.85 -9.06 -5.14
CA ALA A 142 -20.83 -8.25 -4.41
C ALA A 142 -20.80 -8.51 -2.90
N THR A 143 -20.59 -9.77 -2.50
CA THR A 143 -20.46 -10.16 -1.10
C THR A 143 -19.21 -9.60 -0.47
N LEU A 144 -18.04 -9.73 -1.13
CA LEU A 144 -16.76 -9.27 -0.62
C LEU A 144 -16.66 -7.76 -0.60
N GLU A 145 -17.14 -7.07 -1.65
CA GLU A 145 -17.16 -5.60 -1.70
C GLU A 145 -17.98 -5.00 -0.56
N ARG A 146 -19.16 -5.57 -0.27
CA ARG A 146 -20.04 -5.10 0.82
C ARG A 146 -19.45 -5.36 2.20
N LYS A 147 -18.75 -6.49 2.41
CA LYS A 147 -18.24 -6.87 3.73
C LYS A 147 -16.83 -6.37 4.02
N ALA A 148 -16.06 -5.98 3.01
CA ALA A 148 -14.68 -5.54 3.17
C ALA A 148 -14.56 -4.23 3.96
N LEU A 149 -13.81 -4.28 5.05
CA LEU A 149 -13.51 -3.13 5.88
C LEU A 149 -12.27 -2.41 5.33
N GLN A 150 -12.41 -1.18 4.88
CA GLN A 150 -11.32 -0.35 4.35
C GLN A 150 -10.54 0.27 5.52
N LEU A 151 -9.57 -0.46 6.05
CA LEU A 151 -8.88 -0.13 7.30
C LEU A 151 -7.72 0.85 7.14
N THR A 152 -7.13 0.91 5.95
CA THR A 152 -5.90 1.69 5.68
C THR A 152 -5.95 2.36 4.31
N GLY A 153 -4.99 3.25 4.04
CA GLY A 153 -4.74 3.81 2.72
C GLY A 153 -5.68 4.94 2.29
N GLY A 154 -6.79 5.14 2.95
CA GLY A 154 -7.71 6.23 2.66
C GLY A 154 -7.33 7.55 3.36
N PRO A 155 -7.83 8.69 2.87
CA PRO A 155 -7.53 10.00 3.47
C PRO A 155 -8.00 10.13 4.93
N SER A 156 -9.06 9.41 5.30
CA SER A 156 -9.59 9.34 6.67
C SER A 156 -9.11 8.14 7.48
N SER A 157 -8.25 7.29 6.91
CA SER A 157 -7.75 6.11 7.61
C SER A 157 -6.89 6.50 8.82
N PRO A 158 -7.08 5.86 9.98
CA PRO A 158 -6.26 6.14 11.16
C PRO A 158 -4.79 5.83 10.90
N LYS A 159 -3.91 6.71 11.36
CA LYS A 159 -2.46 6.48 11.29
C LYS A 159 -2.02 5.55 12.41
N ALA A 160 -1.17 4.58 12.09
CA ALA A 160 -0.54 3.75 13.11
C ALA A 160 0.44 4.59 13.97
N PRO A 161 0.54 4.32 15.28
CA PRO A 161 1.59 4.91 16.10
C PRO A 161 2.99 4.59 15.59
N ALA A 162 3.95 5.45 15.91
CA ALA A 162 5.35 5.21 15.56
C ALA A 162 5.82 3.82 16.05
N GLY A 163 6.56 3.12 15.21
CA GLY A 163 7.08 1.78 15.50
C GLY A 163 6.05 0.63 15.35
N ARG A 164 4.82 0.91 14.93
CA ARG A 164 3.83 -0.14 14.66
C ARG A 164 3.52 -0.22 13.16
N GLY A 165 3.52 -1.44 12.62
CA GLY A 165 3.08 -1.68 11.24
C GLY A 165 1.60 -1.32 11.06
N THR A 166 1.30 -0.51 10.03
CA THR A 166 -0.03 0.05 9.78
C THR A 166 -1.12 -1.02 9.71
N TYR A 167 -0.87 -2.11 8.99
CA TYR A 167 -1.85 -3.19 8.81
C TYR A 167 -2.10 -3.96 10.11
N ALA A 168 -1.05 -4.36 10.83
CA ALA A 168 -1.18 -5.08 12.10
C ALA A 168 -1.92 -4.24 13.15
N TRP A 169 -1.63 -2.94 13.22
CA TRP A 169 -2.29 -2.03 14.15
C TRP A 169 -3.76 -1.79 13.80
N SER A 170 -4.08 -1.56 12.53
CA SER A 170 -5.46 -1.38 12.07
C SER A 170 -6.29 -2.63 12.27
N TRP A 171 -5.69 -3.81 12.06
CA TRP A 171 -6.33 -5.10 12.30
C TRP A 171 -6.69 -5.31 13.77
N THR A 172 -5.81 -4.95 14.69
CA THR A 172 -6.08 -5.10 16.13
C THR A 172 -7.16 -4.15 16.65
N ARG A 173 -7.30 -2.95 16.10
CA ARG A 173 -8.38 -2.00 16.45
C ARG A 173 -9.75 -2.43 15.94
N GLY A 174 -9.82 -3.15 14.87
CA GLY A 174 -11.06 -3.68 14.32
C GLY A 174 -11.59 -4.92 15.06
N ARG A 175 -10.94 -5.38 16.12
CA ARG A 175 -11.46 -6.49 16.95
C ARG A 175 -12.60 -5.98 17.82
N PRO A 176 -13.79 -6.64 17.84
CA PRO A 176 -14.66 -6.50 18.97
C PRO A 176 -13.92 -7.04 20.21
N THR A 177 -13.84 -6.25 21.25
CA THR A 177 -13.50 -6.75 22.58
C THR A 177 -14.64 -7.69 22.97
N PHE A 178 -14.40 -8.99 22.90
CA PHE A 178 -15.27 -9.94 23.58
C PHE A 178 -14.99 -9.77 25.07
N SER A 179 -15.92 -9.16 25.77
CA SER A 179 -16.07 -9.24 27.21
C SER A 179 -16.72 -10.56 27.59
#